data_a12383fe40d19753fa641fed1971e3cb
#
_entry.id   a12383fe40d19753fa641fed1971e3cb
#
_cell.length_a   1.000
_cell.length_b   1.000
_cell.length_c   1.000
_cell.angle_alpha   90.00
_cell.angle_beta   90.00
_cell.angle_gamma   90.00
#
_symmetry.space_group_name_H-M   'P 1'
#
loop_
_entity.id
_entity.type
_entity.pdbx_description
1 polymer ?
#
loop_
_entity_poly.entity_id
_entity_poly.type
_entity_poly.pdbx_seq_one_letter_code
_entity_poly.pdbx_strand_id
1 'polypeptide(L)'
;MEVSKHPRVGVDYPGTWAAFLDWFPDDAACLAYLERLRWPQGFVCPACASRHGWRTGDGRLCCAGCARRVSVTAGTIFHRTRTPLTTWFAAGWQLTSQKQGASALGLQQALGLGSYQTAWTMLHKYRAAMVRPGRERLRGRVEVDESYVGGKEDWVRGRETETKSRVAIAVEVLAPRGFGRIRLQRVKDVSKASLIPFVQASVEPGATVRTDGWQAYWTLPDHGYTHDRVVISHGDDPAHVAMPAVHRVASLLKRWLLGTHQGAVEPEHLQAYLDEFSFRFNRRSSRRRGLLFHRLLEQAVTTGPLPYKAIVDRSE
;
A
#
# COMPACT_ATOMS: atom_id res chain seq x y z
N MET A 1 -22.34 -0.75 17.34
CA MET A 1 -22.38 0.19 16.19
C MET A 1 -21.72 -0.53 15.02
N GLU A 2 -22.47 -0.85 13.99
CA GLU A 2 -21.91 -1.48 12.77
C GLU A 2 -20.86 -0.55 12.15
N VAL A 3 -19.71 -1.11 11.77
CA VAL A 3 -18.73 -0.35 10.95
C VAL A 3 -19.45 0.05 9.69
N SER A 4 -19.69 1.34 9.52
CA SER A 4 -20.34 1.85 8.32
C SER A 4 -19.54 1.45 7.09
N LYS A 5 -20.15 0.71 6.15
CA LYS A 5 -19.54 0.42 4.84
C LYS A 5 -19.09 1.71 4.12
N HIS A 6 -19.66 2.85 4.52
CA HIS A 6 -19.41 4.18 3.96
C HIS A 6 -19.14 5.20 5.08
N PRO A 7 -17.90 5.30 5.57
CA PRO A 7 -17.53 6.28 6.60
C PRO A 7 -17.86 7.71 6.16
N ARG A 8 -18.35 8.52 7.10
CA ARG A 8 -18.80 9.89 6.90
C ARG A 8 -17.81 10.89 7.47
N VAL A 9 -17.51 11.94 6.68
CA VAL A 9 -16.68 13.06 7.13
C VAL A 9 -17.34 13.78 8.29
N GLY A 10 -16.54 14.17 9.30
CA GLY A 10 -17.02 14.83 10.52
C GLY A 10 -17.66 13.89 11.55
N VAL A 11 -17.87 12.61 11.20
CA VAL A 11 -18.44 11.58 12.11
C VAL A 11 -17.43 10.45 12.36
N ASP A 12 -16.85 9.93 11.27
CA ASP A 12 -15.92 8.80 11.34
C ASP A 12 -14.47 9.25 11.17
N TYR A 13 -14.25 10.37 10.47
CA TYR A 13 -12.92 10.91 10.24
C TYR A 13 -12.96 12.43 9.99
N PRO A 14 -11.85 13.17 10.29
CA PRO A 14 -11.74 14.59 10.00
C PRO A 14 -11.60 14.84 8.49
N GLY A 15 -12.21 15.92 8.00
CA GLY A 15 -12.19 16.28 6.57
C GLY A 15 -11.01 17.15 6.15
N THR A 16 -10.48 17.95 7.07
CA THR A 16 -9.44 18.95 6.85
C THR A 16 -8.34 18.83 7.89
N TRP A 17 -7.22 19.52 7.67
CA TRP A 17 -6.13 19.57 8.64
C TRP A 17 -6.55 20.28 9.95
N ALA A 18 -7.32 21.36 9.86
CA ALA A 18 -7.84 22.02 11.06
C ALA A 18 -8.71 21.07 11.88
N ALA A 19 -9.69 20.42 11.25
CA ALA A 19 -10.49 19.40 11.94
C ALA A 19 -9.64 18.23 12.47
N PHE A 20 -8.55 17.86 11.80
CA PHE A 20 -7.63 16.83 12.30
C PHE A 20 -7.00 17.25 13.63
N LEU A 21 -6.54 18.49 13.77
CA LEU A 21 -5.98 19.01 15.03
C LEU A 21 -7.01 19.04 16.16
N ASP A 22 -8.25 19.40 15.85
CA ASP A 22 -9.35 19.40 16.83
C ASP A 22 -9.70 17.97 17.29
N TRP A 23 -9.62 16.99 16.39
CA TRP A 23 -9.93 15.59 16.68
C TRP A 23 -8.85 14.87 17.48
N PHE A 24 -7.60 15.27 17.30
CA PHE A 24 -6.42 14.59 17.84
C PHE A 24 -5.49 15.56 18.58
N PRO A 25 -6.00 16.27 19.62
CA PRO A 25 -5.21 17.24 20.39
C PRO A 25 -4.13 16.56 21.24
N ASP A 26 -4.33 15.29 21.62
CA ASP A 26 -3.44 14.52 22.48
C ASP A 26 -3.42 13.02 22.16
N ASP A 27 -2.55 12.29 22.82
CA ASP A 27 -2.41 10.85 22.68
C ASP A 27 -3.65 10.07 23.18
N ALA A 28 -4.41 10.61 24.12
CA ALA A 28 -5.62 9.98 24.63
C ALA A 28 -6.72 9.96 23.56
N ALA A 29 -6.92 11.07 22.86
CA ALA A 29 -7.83 11.15 21.71
C ALA A 29 -7.42 10.19 20.57
N CYS A 30 -6.13 10.13 20.26
CA CYS A 30 -5.59 9.19 19.29
C CYS A 30 -5.83 7.74 19.70
N LEU A 31 -5.60 7.40 20.97
CA LEU A 31 -5.79 6.06 21.51
C LEU A 31 -7.27 5.64 21.45
N ALA A 32 -8.19 6.53 21.84
CA ALA A 32 -9.63 6.29 21.74
C ALA A 32 -10.07 6.04 20.30
N TYR A 33 -9.49 6.77 19.34
CA TYR A 33 -9.77 6.56 17.93
C TYR A 33 -9.27 5.19 17.45
N LEU A 34 -8.05 4.79 17.79
CA LEU A 34 -7.51 3.46 17.47
C LEU A 34 -8.33 2.33 18.09
N GLU A 35 -8.79 2.50 19.34
CA GLU A 35 -9.64 1.54 20.02
C GLU A 35 -10.95 1.31 19.26
N ARG A 36 -11.62 2.39 18.84
CA ARG A 36 -12.83 2.34 18.03
C ARG A 36 -12.62 1.60 16.71
N LEU A 37 -11.48 1.84 16.04
CA LEU A 37 -11.15 1.17 14.79
C LEU A 37 -10.82 -0.30 15.00
N ARG A 38 -10.11 -0.63 16.09
CA ARG A 38 -9.67 -1.99 16.38
C ARG A 38 -10.82 -2.88 16.81
N TRP A 39 -11.74 -2.34 17.61
CA TRP A 39 -12.87 -3.05 18.18
C TRP A 39 -14.19 -2.30 17.94
N PRO A 40 -14.67 -2.23 16.72
CA PRO A 40 -15.84 -1.43 16.35
C PRO A 40 -17.15 -1.89 17.03
N GLN A 41 -17.18 -3.14 17.50
CA GLN A 41 -18.30 -3.73 18.23
C GLN A 41 -17.98 -3.92 19.74
N GLY A 42 -16.99 -3.21 20.26
CA GLY A 42 -16.48 -3.36 21.62
C GLY A 42 -15.29 -4.32 21.70
N PHE A 43 -14.66 -4.32 22.87
CA PHE A 43 -13.44 -5.07 23.14
C PHE A 43 -13.56 -6.56 22.76
N VAL A 44 -12.54 -7.08 22.10
CA VAL A 44 -12.34 -8.51 21.86
C VAL A 44 -10.92 -8.86 22.27
N CYS A 45 -10.79 -9.78 23.20
CA CYS A 45 -9.48 -10.22 23.69
C CYS A 45 -8.71 -10.96 22.57
N PRO A 46 -7.49 -10.53 22.20
CA PRO A 46 -6.72 -11.19 21.15
C PRO A 46 -6.16 -12.56 21.58
N ALA A 47 -6.29 -12.95 22.85
CA ALA A 47 -5.79 -14.21 23.37
C ALA A 47 -6.87 -15.28 23.51
N CYS A 48 -8.09 -14.94 23.94
CA CYS A 48 -9.16 -15.91 24.21
C CYS A 48 -10.51 -15.54 23.59
N ALA A 49 -10.54 -14.49 22.74
CA ALA A 49 -11.73 -13.98 22.06
C ALA A 49 -12.90 -13.55 22.96
N SER A 50 -12.73 -13.51 24.31
CA SER A 50 -13.73 -12.96 25.21
C SER A 50 -14.05 -11.51 24.88
N ARG A 51 -15.33 -11.14 24.95
CA ARG A 51 -15.82 -9.78 24.70
C ARG A 51 -16.01 -8.96 25.98
N HIS A 52 -15.74 -9.55 27.14
CA HIS A 52 -15.88 -8.91 28.45
C HIS A 52 -14.51 -8.51 28.98
N GLY A 53 -14.41 -7.28 29.47
CA GLY A 53 -13.21 -6.73 30.06
C GLY A 53 -13.48 -5.34 30.64
N TRP A 54 -12.54 -4.84 31.42
CA TRP A 54 -12.61 -3.51 32.05
C TRP A 54 -11.32 -2.74 31.82
N ARG A 55 -11.38 -1.44 31.86
CA ARG A 55 -10.22 -0.56 31.76
C ARG A 55 -9.52 -0.49 33.13
N THR A 56 -8.23 -0.72 33.12
CA THR A 56 -7.35 -0.58 34.30
C THR A 56 -6.87 0.87 34.41
N GLY A 57 -6.41 1.27 35.59
CA GLY A 57 -5.95 2.64 35.87
C GLY A 57 -4.78 3.10 34.99
N ASP A 58 -4.03 2.18 34.40
CA ASP A 58 -2.96 2.45 33.43
C ASP A 58 -3.46 2.54 31.97
N GLY A 59 -4.76 2.59 31.74
CA GLY A 59 -5.40 2.73 30.44
C GLY A 59 -5.47 1.47 29.58
N ARG A 60 -4.96 0.32 30.08
CA ARG A 60 -5.07 -0.97 29.40
C ARG A 60 -6.45 -1.61 29.63
N LEU A 61 -6.81 -2.56 28.77
CA LEU A 61 -8.01 -3.39 28.93
C LEU A 61 -7.63 -4.72 29.56
N CYS A 62 -8.27 -5.09 30.67
CA CYS A 62 -8.10 -6.38 31.31
C CYS A 62 -9.25 -7.30 30.87
N CYS A 63 -8.92 -8.46 30.31
CA CYS A 63 -9.89 -9.43 29.86
C CYS A 63 -10.51 -10.19 31.05
N ALA A 64 -11.83 -10.23 31.12
CA ALA A 64 -12.53 -11.01 32.14
C ALA A 64 -12.34 -12.54 32.02
N GLY A 65 -12.11 -13.04 30.78
CA GLY A 65 -11.99 -14.47 30.53
C GLY A 65 -10.61 -15.05 30.84
N CYS A 66 -9.52 -14.29 30.66
CA CYS A 66 -8.15 -14.79 30.83
C CYS A 66 -7.22 -13.87 31.62
N ALA A 67 -7.75 -12.82 32.23
CA ALA A 67 -7.03 -11.81 33.00
C ALA A 67 -5.87 -11.12 32.27
N ARG A 68 -5.71 -11.31 30.96
CA ARG A 68 -4.65 -10.67 30.17
C ARG A 68 -4.91 -9.18 30.04
N ARG A 69 -3.89 -8.37 30.31
CA ARG A 69 -3.93 -6.93 30.06
C ARG A 69 -3.52 -6.64 28.62
N VAL A 70 -4.37 -5.95 27.90
CA VAL A 70 -4.22 -5.65 26.46
C VAL A 70 -4.14 -4.14 26.26
N SER A 71 -3.07 -3.66 25.66
CA SER A 71 -2.99 -2.30 25.14
C SER A 71 -3.65 -2.21 23.77
N VAL A 72 -4.29 -1.09 23.46
CA VAL A 72 -4.88 -0.82 22.13
C VAL A 72 -3.84 -0.92 21.01
N THR A 73 -2.58 -0.59 21.28
CA THR A 73 -1.48 -0.62 20.31
C THR A 73 -0.78 -1.98 20.22
N ALA A 74 -0.97 -2.86 21.20
CA ALA A 74 -0.29 -4.16 21.23
C ALA A 74 -0.71 -5.07 20.07
N GLY A 75 0.25 -5.65 19.35
CA GLY A 75 -0.03 -6.51 18.21
C GLY A 75 -0.40 -5.78 16.91
N THR A 76 -0.22 -4.46 16.86
CA THR A 76 -0.43 -3.62 15.68
C THR A 76 0.90 -3.05 15.18
N ILE A 77 0.86 -2.23 14.10
CA ILE A 77 2.08 -1.50 13.66
C ILE A 77 2.61 -0.54 14.74
N PHE A 78 1.77 -0.12 15.69
CA PHE A 78 2.11 0.77 16.82
C PHE A 78 2.67 0.01 18.03
N HIS A 79 2.88 -1.31 17.91
CA HIS A 79 3.36 -2.13 19.01
C HIS A 79 4.66 -1.61 19.61
N ARG A 80 4.70 -1.41 20.94
CA ARG A 80 5.84 -0.88 21.70
C ARG A 80 6.40 0.45 21.19
N THR A 81 5.58 1.28 20.54
CA THR A 81 6.02 2.62 20.17
C THR A 81 6.39 3.45 21.39
N ARG A 82 7.48 4.22 21.27
CA ARG A 82 7.85 5.28 22.21
C ARG A 82 7.55 6.68 21.65
N THR A 83 7.26 6.74 20.35
CA THR A 83 6.84 7.98 19.69
C THR A 83 5.38 8.26 20.03
N PRO A 84 5.01 9.49 20.38
CA PRO A 84 3.63 9.88 20.66
C PRO A 84 2.67 9.47 19.55
N LEU A 85 1.44 9.10 19.89
CA LEU A 85 0.42 8.73 18.90
C LEU A 85 0.00 9.92 18.06
N THR A 86 0.00 11.13 18.61
CA THR A 86 -0.20 12.38 17.86
C THR A 86 0.79 12.52 16.71
N THR A 87 2.06 12.19 16.94
CA THR A 87 3.09 12.20 15.90
C THR A 87 2.83 11.11 14.84
N TRP A 88 2.42 9.91 15.25
CA TRP A 88 2.00 8.86 14.32
C TRP A 88 0.82 9.30 13.45
N PHE A 89 -0.18 9.90 14.05
CA PHE A 89 -1.37 10.37 13.33
C PHE A 89 -1.03 11.46 12.34
N ALA A 90 -0.20 12.44 12.75
CA ALA A 90 0.29 13.49 11.85
C ALA A 90 1.08 12.90 10.67
N ALA A 91 1.94 11.90 10.92
CA ALA A 91 2.67 11.18 9.87
C ALA A 91 1.71 10.48 8.89
N GLY A 92 0.72 9.75 9.41
CA GLY A 92 -0.30 9.07 8.60
C GLY A 92 -1.15 10.05 7.79
N TRP A 93 -1.50 11.20 8.38
CA TRP A 93 -2.20 12.27 7.68
C TRP A 93 -1.37 12.85 6.53
N GLN A 94 -0.13 13.24 6.78
CA GLN A 94 0.76 13.76 5.72
C GLN A 94 0.95 12.74 4.59
N LEU A 95 1.19 11.47 4.95
CA LEU A 95 1.37 10.39 3.97
C LEU A 95 0.15 10.22 3.06
N THR A 96 -1.07 10.40 3.56
CA THR A 96 -2.30 10.14 2.80
C THR A 96 -2.91 11.40 2.18
N SER A 97 -2.71 12.59 2.75
CA SER A 97 -3.30 13.84 2.27
C SER A 97 -2.48 14.52 1.18
N GLN A 98 -1.15 14.38 1.19
CA GLN A 98 -0.28 14.97 0.18
C GLN A 98 -0.40 14.26 -1.16
N LYS A 99 -0.41 15.02 -2.27
CA LYS A 99 -0.53 14.46 -3.62
C LYS A 99 0.61 13.48 -3.95
N GLN A 100 1.80 13.77 -3.48
CA GLN A 100 3.01 12.97 -3.74
C GLN A 100 3.41 12.05 -2.58
N GLY A 101 2.63 12.01 -1.47
CA GLY A 101 3.00 11.28 -0.26
C GLY A 101 4.03 12.02 0.57
N ALA A 102 4.80 11.29 1.36
CA ALA A 102 5.83 11.86 2.23
C ALA A 102 7.15 11.13 2.05
N SER A 103 8.26 11.86 1.94
CA SER A 103 9.60 11.31 2.09
C SER A 103 9.97 11.22 3.58
N ALA A 104 10.91 10.35 3.93
CA ALA A 104 11.36 10.22 5.31
C ALA A 104 12.02 11.50 5.83
N LEU A 105 12.83 12.15 5.00
CA LEU A 105 13.47 13.42 5.35
C LEU A 105 12.43 14.55 5.54
N GLY A 106 11.48 14.66 4.61
CA GLY A 106 10.41 15.66 4.72
C GLY A 106 9.55 15.43 5.96
N LEU A 107 9.24 14.16 6.28
CA LEU A 107 8.49 13.81 7.49
C LEU A 107 9.28 14.12 8.77
N GLN A 108 10.58 13.79 8.79
CA GLN A 108 11.45 14.12 9.93
C GLN A 108 11.43 15.61 10.21
N GLN A 109 11.63 16.44 9.19
CA GLN A 109 11.66 17.91 9.32
C GLN A 109 10.30 18.47 9.74
N ALA A 110 9.23 18.05 9.08
CA ALA A 110 7.88 18.55 9.33
C ALA A 110 7.34 18.22 10.73
N LEU A 111 7.75 17.09 11.31
CA LEU A 111 7.29 16.62 12.63
C LEU A 111 8.35 16.80 13.73
N GLY A 112 9.52 17.36 13.44
CA GLY A 112 10.59 17.55 14.41
C GLY A 112 11.12 16.24 14.99
N LEU A 113 11.17 15.15 14.18
CA LEU A 113 11.65 13.86 14.65
C LEU A 113 13.17 13.85 14.84
N GLY A 114 13.63 13.36 15.98
CA GLY A 114 15.03 13.35 16.35
C GLY A 114 15.95 12.52 15.44
N SER A 115 15.41 11.61 14.62
CA SER A 115 16.19 10.85 13.67
C SER A 115 15.45 10.54 12.37
N TYR A 116 16.21 10.50 11.28
CA TYR A 116 15.74 10.01 9.98
C TYR A 116 15.23 8.56 10.06
N GLN A 117 15.93 7.70 10.80
CA GLN A 117 15.57 6.30 10.99
C GLN A 117 14.17 6.14 11.60
N THR A 118 13.78 7.01 12.53
CA THR A 118 12.42 7.00 13.12
C THR A 118 11.38 7.30 12.05
N ALA A 119 11.56 8.37 11.28
CA ALA A 119 10.65 8.74 10.19
C ALA A 119 10.55 7.64 9.13
N TRP A 120 11.68 7.10 8.71
CA TRP A 120 11.77 6.01 7.72
C TRP A 120 11.05 4.75 8.21
N THR A 121 11.29 4.33 9.45
CA THR A 121 10.63 3.17 10.08
C THR A 121 9.11 3.37 10.17
N MET A 122 8.65 4.57 10.56
CA MET A 122 7.23 4.89 10.62
C MET A 122 6.56 4.75 9.24
N LEU A 123 7.19 5.28 8.19
CA LEU A 123 6.68 5.16 6.82
C LEU A 123 6.63 3.70 6.37
N HIS A 124 7.65 2.88 6.64
CA HIS A 124 7.66 1.47 6.28
C HIS A 124 6.57 0.66 7.02
N LYS A 125 6.31 0.97 8.29
CA LYS A 125 5.20 0.37 9.05
C LYS A 125 3.85 0.74 8.45
N TYR A 126 3.65 2.00 8.04
CA TYR A 126 2.43 2.40 7.34
C TYR A 126 2.32 1.74 5.96
N ARG A 127 3.41 1.63 5.19
CA ARG A 127 3.41 0.92 3.90
C ARG A 127 3.00 -0.54 4.05
N ALA A 128 3.46 -1.22 5.08
CA ALA A 128 3.03 -2.59 5.40
C ALA A 128 1.51 -2.67 5.66
N ALA A 129 0.93 -1.65 6.30
CA ALA A 129 -0.51 -1.57 6.52
C ALA A 129 -1.32 -1.20 5.26
N MET A 130 -0.69 -0.73 4.18
CA MET A 130 -1.40 -0.37 2.94
C MET A 130 -1.83 -1.58 2.09
N VAL A 131 -1.33 -2.76 2.41
CA VAL A 131 -1.70 -4.02 1.75
C VAL A 131 -2.71 -4.77 2.60
N ARG A 132 -3.96 -4.75 2.17
CA ARG A 132 -5.02 -5.51 2.84
C ARG A 132 -4.93 -6.99 2.46
N PRO A 133 -4.90 -7.93 3.42
CA PRO A 133 -5.05 -9.35 3.14
C PRO A 133 -6.37 -9.63 2.41
N GLY A 134 -6.36 -10.55 1.46
CA GLY A 134 -7.56 -10.91 0.71
C GLY A 134 -8.15 -9.78 -0.14
N ARG A 135 -7.33 -8.80 -0.56
CA ARG A 135 -7.78 -7.74 -1.48
C ARG A 135 -8.31 -8.34 -2.78
N GLU A 136 -9.39 -7.77 -3.30
CA GLU A 136 -10.05 -8.23 -4.52
C GLU A 136 -9.07 -8.17 -5.70
N ARG A 137 -9.08 -9.21 -6.55
CA ARG A 137 -8.30 -9.24 -7.79
C ARG A 137 -8.86 -8.25 -8.81
N LEU A 138 -8.07 -7.93 -9.80
CA LEU A 138 -8.46 -7.12 -10.95
C LEU A 138 -9.36 -7.95 -11.86
N ARG A 139 -10.33 -7.32 -12.52
CA ARG A 139 -11.34 -8.01 -13.34
C ARG A 139 -11.62 -7.30 -14.64
N GLY A 140 -12.36 -7.99 -15.52
CA GLY A 140 -12.70 -7.48 -16.83
C GLY A 140 -11.50 -7.46 -17.78
N ARG A 141 -11.20 -6.33 -18.38
CA ARG A 141 -10.00 -6.18 -19.22
C ARG A 141 -8.85 -5.63 -18.39
N VAL A 142 -7.72 -6.32 -18.41
CA VAL A 142 -6.51 -5.96 -17.64
C VAL A 142 -5.31 -5.91 -18.58
N GLU A 143 -4.61 -4.79 -18.62
CA GLU A 143 -3.29 -4.70 -19.25
C GLU A 143 -2.21 -5.16 -18.27
N VAL A 144 -1.27 -5.99 -18.74
CA VAL A 144 -0.13 -6.49 -17.95
C VAL A 144 1.15 -6.33 -18.74
N ASP A 145 2.17 -5.75 -18.10
CA ASP A 145 3.50 -5.54 -18.70
C ASP A 145 4.54 -5.38 -17.59
N GLU A 146 5.82 -5.36 -17.92
CA GLU A 146 6.90 -5.10 -17.01
C GLU A 146 7.48 -3.69 -17.20
N SER A 147 8.03 -3.15 -16.12
CA SER A 147 8.82 -1.93 -16.15
C SER A 147 10.07 -2.07 -15.30
N TYR A 148 11.08 -1.30 -15.65
CA TYR A 148 12.37 -1.30 -14.99
C TYR A 148 12.50 -0.02 -14.15
N VAL A 149 12.88 -0.19 -12.88
CA VAL A 149 13.09 0.89 -11.90
C VAL A 149 14.54 0.81 -11.43
N GLY A 150 15.24 1.94 -11.48
CA GLY A 150 16.65 2.05 -11.10
C GLY A 150 17.36 3.14 -11.89
N GLY A 151 18.65 3.31 -11.63
CA GLY A 151 19.51 4.27 -12.33
C GLY A 151 19.66 3.98 -13.81
N LYS A 152 20.36 4.91 -14.50
CA LYS A 152 20.75 4.71 -15.89
C LYS A 152 21.81 3.61 -15.97
N GLU A 153 21.65 2.68 -16.88
CA GLU A 153 22.67 1.69 -17.23
C GLU A 153 23.14 2.01 -18.65
N ASP A 154 24.43 2.21 -18.82
CA ASP A 154 25.02 2.41 -20.13
C ASP A 154 25.30 1.04 -20.77
N TRP A 155 25.10 0.95 -22.09
CA TRP A 155 25.38 -0.23 -22.91
C TRP A 155 24.46 -1.46 -22.73
N VAL A 156 23.46 -1.42 -21.83
CA VAL A 156 22.48 -2.49 -21.65
C VAL A 156 21.27 -2.26 -22.56
N ARG A 157 20.95 -3.24 -23.42
CA ARG A 157 19.81 -3.20 -24.35
C ARG A 157 18.78 -4.29 -24.02
N GLY A 158 17.52 -3.97 -24.27
CA GLY A 158 16.43 -4.95 -24.13
C GLY A 158 16.03 -5.23 -22.69
N ARG A 159 15.77 -6.50 -22.37
CA ARG A 159 15.29 -6.95 -21.05
C ARG A 159 16.42 -7.33 -20.08
N GLU A 160 17.66 -7.30 -20.53
CA GLU A 160 18.82 -7.50 -19.69
C GLU A 160 19.04 -6.26 -18.83
N THR A 161 19.29 -6.45 -17.56
CA THR A 161 19.61 -5.40 -16.58
C THR A 161 20.27 -6.03 -15.37
N GLU A 162 21.34 -5.43 -14.88
CA GLU A 162 22.08 -5.88 -13.70
C GLU A 162 21.65 -5.12 -12.45
N THR A 163 21.38 -3.82 -12.59
CA THR A 163 21.14 -2.93 -11.46
C THR A 163 19.68 -2.49 -11.30
N LYS A 164 18.85 -2.61 -12.35
CA LYS A 164 17.44 -2.20 -12.30
C LYS A 164 16.55 -3.30 -11.72
N SER A 165 15.69 -2.91 -10.83
CA SER A 165 14.61 -3.79 -10.36
C SER A 165 13.51 -3.92 -11.41
N ARG A 166 13.03 -5.14 -11.60
CA ARG A 166 11.92 -5.48 -12.50
C ARG A 166 10.61 -5.40 -11.72
N VAL A 167 9.64 -4.68 -12.29
CA VAL A 167 8.32 -4.47 -11.68
C VAL A 167 7.25 -4.95 -12.66
N ALA A 168 6.52 -5.99 -12.29
CA ALA A 168 5.33 -6.40 -13.00
C ALA A 168 4.17 -5.46 -12.64
N ILE A 169 3.43 -5.01 -13.64
CA ILE A 169 2.34 -4.04 -13.56
C ILE A 169 1.09 -4.64 -14.17
N ALA A 170 -0.02 -4.64 -13.43
CA ALA A 170 -1.34 -4.99 -13.94
C ALA A 170 -2.31 -3.82 -13.71
N VAL A 171 -3.08 -3.45 -14.72
CA VAL A 171 -3.97 -2.29 -14.71
C VAL A 171 -5.35 -2.66 -15.26
N GLU A 172 -6.40 -2.46 -14.50
CA GLU A 172 -7.78 -2.55 -15.02
C GLU A 172 -8.04 -1.45 -16.04
N VAL A 173 -8.56 -1.82 -17.20
CA VAL A 173 -8.98 -0.88 -18.24
C VAL A 173 -10.50 -0.74 -18.18
N LEU A 174 -10.97 0.49 -18.00
CA LEU A 174 -12.40 0.79 -17.90
C LEU A 174 -12.95 1.22 -19.27
N ALA A 175 -14.08 0.65 -19.67
CA ALA A 175 -14.79 1.08 -20.86
C ALA A 175 -15.70 2.29 -20.53
N PRO A 176 -15.89 3.26 -21.45
CA PRO A 176 -15.20 3.40 -22.74
C PRO A 176 -13.80 4.02 -22.59
N ARG A 177 -13.46 4.61 -21.44
CA ARG A 177 -12.16 5.26 -21.17
C ARG A 177 -11.80 5.21 -19.70
N GLY A 178 -10.50 5.14 -19.41
CA GLY A 178 -9.96 5.29 -18.07
C GLY A 178 -9.30 4.04 -17.53
N PHE A 179 -8.72 4.19 -16.35
CA PHE A 179 -8.00 3.13 -15.66
C PHE A 179 -8.65 2.86 -14.31
N GLY A 180 -8.86 1.62 -13.99
CA GLY A 180 -9.36 1.15 -12.72
C GLY A 180 -8.26 1.02 -11.68
N ARG A 181 -8.26 -0.11 -11.00
CA ARG A 181 -7.26 -0.46 -9.99
C ARG A 181 -5.99 -0.98 -10.64
N ILE A 182 -4.90 -0.92 -9.87
CA ILE A 182 -3.61 -1.46 -10.28
C ILE A 182 -3.10 -2.48 -9.26
N ARG A 183 -2.19 -3.36 -9.74
CA ARG A 183 -1.32 -4.19 -8.93
C ARG A 183 0.11 -4.04 -9.42
N LEU A 184 1.03 -3.92 -8.50
CA LEU A 184 2.45 -3.80 -8.76
C LEU A 184 3.20 -4.81 -7.90
N GLN A 185 4.18 -5.48 -8.48
CA GLN A 185 5.03 -6.42 -7.75
C GLN A 185 6.45 -6.38 -8.29
N ARG A 186 7.44 -6.28 -7.38
CA ARG A 186 8.83 -6.56 -7.74
C ARG A 186 8.94 -8.04 -8.07
N VAL A 187 9.50 -8.35 -9.23
CA VAL A 187 9.72 -9.72 -9.69
C VAL A 187 11.21 -9.98 -9.86
N LYS A 188 11.62 -11.24 -9.67
CA LYS A 188 13.02 -11.64 -9.79
C LYS A 188 13.53 -11.47 -11.22
N ASP A 189 12.70 -11.92 -12.17
CA ASP A 189 12.98 -11.90 -13.60
C ASP A 189 11.67 -11.80 -14.39
N VAL A 190 11.77 -11.76 -15.72
CA VAL A 190 10.62 -11.71 -16.63
C VAL A 190 10.28 -13.07 -17.22
N SER A 191 10.60 -14.14 -16.50
CA SER A 191 10.26 -15.50 -16.89
C SER A 191 8.80 -15.84 -16.62
N LYS A 192 8.31 -16.91 -17.26
CA LYS A 192 7.00 -17.50 -16.96
C LYS A 192 6.83 -17.82 -15.48
N ALA A 193 7.89 -18.32 -14.81
CA ALA A 193 7.87 -18.68 -13.41
C ALA A 193 7.64 -17.47 -12.47
N SER A 194 8.03 -16.26 -12.89
CA SER A 194 7.80 -15.02 -12.14
C SER A 194 6.49 -14.32 -12.51
N LEU A 195 6.14 -14.28 -13.80
CA LEU A 195 5.03 -13.47 -14.29
C LEU A 195 3.66 -14.15 -14.17
N ILE A 196 3.57 -15.45 -14.41
CA ILE A 196 2.28 -16.15 -14.29
C ILE A 196 1.73 -16.13 -12.84
N PRO A 197 2.54 -16.43 -11.80
CA PRO A 197 2.07 -16.29 -10.41
C PRO A 197 1.62 -14.86 -10.08
N PHE A 198 2.30 -13.83 -10.59
CA PHE A 198 1.87 -12.45 -10.42
C PHE A 198 0.48 -12.20 -11.02
N VAL A 199 0.23 -12.68 -12.25
CA VAL A 199 -1.09 -12.54 -12.89
C VAL A 199 -2.15 -13.26 -12.07
N GLN A 200 -1.91 -14.52 -11.69
CA GLN A 200 -2.85 -15.32 -10.90
C GLN A 200 -3.19 -14.69 -9.53
N ALA A 201 -2.20 -14.08 -8.87
CA ALA A 201 -2.41 -13.37 -7.61
C ALA A 201 -3.16 -12.03 -7.78
N SER A 202 -3.03 -11.41 -8.95
CA SER A 202 -3.48 -10.03 -9.20
C SER A 202 -4.80 -9.95 -9.96
N VAL A 203 -5.11 -10.91 -10.83
CA VAL A 203 -6.22 -10.88 -11.79
C VAL A 203 -7.17 -12.05 -11.54
N GLU A 204 -8.48 -11.79 -11.62
CA GLU A 204 -9.50 -12.86 -11.50
C GLU A 204 -9.47 -13.79 -12.72
N PRO A 205 -9.58 -15.11 -12.53
CA PRO A 205 -9.83 -16.04 -13.64
C PRO A 205 -11.05 -15.61 -14.45
N GLY A 206 -11.00 -15.83 -15.76
CA GLY A 206 -12.05 -15.39 -16.70
C GLY A 206 -11.86 -13.95 -17.22
N ALA A 207 -10.91 -13.18 -16.67
CA ALA A 207 -10.60 -11.85 -17.19
C ALA A 207 -9.86 -11.94 -18.55
N THR A 208 -10.01 -10.88 -19.35
CA THR A 208 -9.20 -10.68 -20.55
C THR A 208 -7.89 -9.98 -20.18
N VAL A 209 -6.78 -10.69 -20.31
CA VAL A 209 -5.44 -10.17 -20.04
C VAL A 209 -4.77 -9.78 -21.35
N ARG A 210 -4.52 -8.46 -21.51
CA ARG A 210 -3.76 -7.92 -22.64
C ARG A 210 -2.29 -7.79 -22.24
N THR A 211 -1.41 -8.35 -23.07
CA THR A 211 0.05 -8.26 -22.91
C THR A 211 0.72 -7.93 -24.23
N ASP A 212 2.02 -7.59 -24.18
CA ASP A 212 2.87 -7.62 -25.36
C ASP A 212 3.07 -9.06 -25.90
N GLY A 213 3.82 -9.20 -26.95
CA GLY A 213 4.11 -10.52 -27.57
C GLY A 213 5.04 -11.43 -26.78
N TRP A 214 5.43 -11.08 -25.54
CA TRP A 214 6.42 -11.81 -24.76
C TRP A 214 5.98 -13.25 -24.44
N GLN A 215 6.85 -14.21 -24.75
CA GLN A 215 6.54 -15.65 -24.64
C GLN A 215 6.16 -16.13 -23.25
N ALA A 216 6.61 -15.47 -22.18
CA ALA A 216 6.29 -15.83 -20.81
C ALA A 216 4.78 -15.81 -20.52
N TYR A 217 4.00 -15.05 -21.29
CA TYR A 217 2.54 -14.91 -21.14
C TYR A 217 1.74 -15.92 -21.98
N TRP A 218 2.36 -16.70 -22.87
CA TRP A 218 1.62 -17.55 -23.82
C TRP A 218 0.78 -18.63 -23.17
N THR A 219 1.07 -19.00 -21.93
CA THR A 219 0.30 -20.00 -21.18
C THR A 219 -0.84 -19.40 -20.35
N LEU A 220 -1.15 -18.12 -20.47
CA LEU A 220 -2.29 -17.51 -19.77
C LEU A 220 -3.62 -18.24 -20.02
N PRO A 221 -3.93 -18.72 -21.23
CA PRO A 221 -5.15 -19.51 -21.45
C PRO A 221 -5.22 -20.79 -20.61
N ASP A 222 -4.09 -21.45 -20.37
CA ASP A 222 -4.04 -22.68 -19.52
C ASP A 222 -4.39 -22.37 -18.06
N HIS A 223 -4.33 -21.12 -17.67
CA HIS A 223 -4.64 -20.62 -16.32
C HIS A 223 -6.03 -19.94 -16.22
N GLY A 224 -6.87 -20.10 -17.25
CA GLY A 224 -8.26 -19.61 -17.23
C GLY A 224 -8.43 -18.15 -17.60
N TYR A 225 -7.50 -17.57 -18.37
CA TYR A 225 -7.58 -16.19 -18.88
C TYR A 225 -7.82 -16.15 -20.38
N THR A 226 -8.57 -15.17 -20.85
CA THR A 226 -8.58 -14.82 -22.28
C THR A 226 -7.34 -13.99 -22.56
N HIS A 227 -6.43 -14.47 -23.41
CA HIS A 227 -5.19 -13.77 -23.72
C HIS A 227 -5.35 -12.90 -24.96
N ASP A 228 -5.33 -11.58 -24.79
CA ASP A 228 -5.32 -10.57 -25.87
C ASP A 228 -3.88 -10.10 -26.11
N ARG A 229 -3.21 -10.76 -27.07
CA ARG A 229 -1.79 -10.53 -27.35
C ARG A 229 -1.60 -9.43 -28.39
N VAL A 230 -0.86 -8.39 -28.03
CA VAL A 230 -0.47 -7.30 -28.94
C VAL A 230 0.97 -7.52 -29.41
N VAL A 231 1.15 -7.80 -30.68
CA VAL A 231 2.49 -7.89 -31.28
C VAL A 231 2.82 -6.53 -31.90
N ILE A 232 3.83 -5.87 -31.35
CA ILE A 232 4.31 -4.58 -31.85
C ILE A 232 5.39 -4.87 -32.91
N SER A 233 5.00 -4.86 -34.18
CA SER A 233 5.92 -5.00 -35.30
C SER A 233 6.45 -3.64 -35.76
N HIS A 234 7.54 -3.67 -36.58
CA HIS A 234 8.08 -2.44 -37.16
C HIS A 234 7.05 -1.84 -38.14
N GLY A 235 6.55 -0.65 -37.78
CA GLY A 235 5.55 0.09 -38.59
C GLY A 235 4.16 0.19 -37.95
N ASP A 236 3.91 -0.55 -36.86
CA ASP A 236 2.67 -0.47 -36.10
C ASP A 236 2.72 0.66 -35.05
N ASP A 237 1.57 0.91 -34.43
CA ASP A 237 1.45 1.89 -33.34
C ASP A 237 2.48 1.63 -32.23
N PRO A 238 3.11 2.69 -31.70
CA PRO A 238 4.04 2.55 -30.59
C PRO A 238 3.41 1.85 -29.36
N ALA A 239 4.20 1.15 -28.57
CA ALA A 239 3.74 0.39 -27.39
C ALA A 239 2.80 1.16 -26.45
N HIS A 240 3.03 2.46 -26.28
CA HIS A 240 2.19 3.33 -25.44
C HIS A 240 0.82 3.64 -26.05
N VAL A 241 0.61 3.39 -27.33
CA VAL A 241 -0.68 3.47 -28.02
C VAL A 241 -1.41 2.14 -27.92
N ALA A 242 -0.70 1.05 -28.10
CA ALA A 242 -1.26 -0.30 -28.06
C ALA A 242 -1.65 -0.74 -26.62
N MET A 243 -0.88 -0.33 -25.61
CA MET A 243 -1.09 -0.64 -24.18
C MET A 243 -0.96 0.61 -23.30
N PRO A 244 -1.88 1.58 -23.46
CA PRO A 244 -1.74 2.90 -22.82
C PRO A 244 -1.83 2.88 -21.30
N ALA A 245 -2.55 1.90 -20.72
CA ALA A 245 -2.79 1.87 -19.27
C ALA A 245 -1.51 1.53 -18.49
N VAL A 246 -0.82 0.44 -18.85
CA VAL A 246 0.43 0.04 -18.17
C VAL A 246 1.52 1.07 -18.37
N HIS A 247 1.69 1.60 -19.58
CA HIS A 247 2.71 2.62 -19.86
C HIS A 247 2.45 3.91 -19.08
N ARG A 248 1.18 4.31 -18.94
CA ARG A 248 0.81 5.47 -18.11
C ARG A 248 1.13 5.24 -16.64
N VAL A 249 0.79 4.07 -16.10
CA VAL A 249 1.08 3.71 -14.70
C VAL A 249 2.58 3.64 -14.47
N ALA A 250 3.34 3.01 -15.35
CA ALA A 250 4.80 2.94 -15.27
C ALA A 250 5.46 4.34 -15.25
N SER A 251 5.00 5.23 -16.15
CA SER A 251 5.48 6.62 -16.19
C SER A 251 5.17 7.40 -14.92
N LEU A 252 3.95 7.24 -14.35
CA LEU A 252 3.56 7.88 -13.10
C LEU A 252 4.34 7.33 -11.90
N LEU A 253 4.59 6.02 -11.86
CA LEU A 253 5.42 5.38 -10.83
C LEU A 253 6.84 5.93 -10.85
N LYS A 254 7.51 5.93 -12.01
CA LYS A 254 8.88 6.44 -12.16
C LYS A 254 8.98 7.91 -11.75
N ARG A 255 8.01 8.73 -12.17
CA ARG A 255 7.95 10.15 -11.80
C ARG A 255 7.79 10.33 -10.29
N TRP A 256 6.95 9.50 -9.65
CA TRP A 256 6.74 9.55 -8.22
C TRP A 256 7.98 9.12 -7.43
N LEU A 257 8.63 8.03 -7.84
CA LEU A 257 9.87 7.57 -7.21
C LEU A 257 10.99 8.61 -7.33
N LEU A 258 11.13 9.23 -8.50
CA LEU A 258 12.12 10.28 -8.71
C LEU A 258 11.78 11.55 -7.91
N GLY A 259 10.54 12.03 -7.99
CA GLY A 259 10.15 13.32 -7.41
C GLY A 259 10.01 13.31 -5.89
N THR A 260 9.56 12.19 -5.30
CA THR A 260 9.36 12.08 -3.84
C THR A 260 10.57 11.47 -3.13
N HIS A 261 11.24 10.53 -3.77
CA HIS A 261 12.32 9.73 -3.17
C HIS A 261 13.66 9.93 -3.88
N GLN A 262 13.76 10.86 -4.84
CA GLN A 262 14.97 11.19 -5.61
C GLN A 262 15.63 9.95 -6.27
N GLY A 263 14.85 8.92 -6.55
CA GLY A 263 15.35 7.66 -7.07
C GLY A 263 16.10 6.77 -6.07
N ALA A 264 16.31 7.24 -4.84
CA ALA A 264 17.02 6.51 -3.78
C ALA A 264 16.09 5.46 -3.12
N VAL A 265 15.68 4.49 -3.90
CA VAL A 265 14.87 3.34 -3.42
C VAL A 265 15.65 2.07 -3.70
N GLU A 266 16.16 1.49 -2.64
CA GLU A 266 16.90 0.23 -2.73
C GLU A 266 16.00 -0.93 -3.14
N PRO A 267 16.53 -1.88 -3.93
CA PRO A 267 15.74 -3.02 -4.44
C PRO A 267 15.00 -3.78 -3.34
N GLU A 268 15.62 -4.01 -2.18
CA GLU A 268 15.06 -4.75 -1.04
C GLU A 268 13.81 -4.07 -0.47
N HIS A 269 13.74 -2.75 -0.56
CA HIS A 269 12.64 -1.94 -0.04
C HIS A 269 11.61 -1.54 -1.10
N LEU A 270 11.89 -1.79 -2.39
CA LEU A 270 11.06 -1.33 -3.50
C LEU A 270 9.60 -1.77 -3.36
N GLN A 271 9.33 -3.03 -2.93
CA GLN A 271 7.96 -3.51 -2.79
C GLN A 271 7.12 -2.64 -1.85
N ALA A 272 7.69 -2.16 -0.74
CA ALA A 272 6.96 -1.28 0.18
C ALA A 272 6.54 0.05 -0.48
N TYR A 273 7.35 0.59 -1.38
CA TYR A 273 7.01 1.78 -2.16
C TYR A 273 5.95 1.47 -3.23
N LEU A 274 6.03 0.33 -3.89
CA LEU A 274 5.01 -0.13 -4.85
C LEU A 274 3.63 -0.29 -4.15
N ASP A 275 3.63 -0.76 -2.92
CA ASP A 275 2.41 -0.91 -2.11
C ASP A 275 1.80 0.46 -1.75
N GLU A 276 2.62 1.44 -1.36
CA GLU A 276 2.17 2.82 -1.16
C GLU A 276 1.60 3.42 -2.45
N PHE A 277 2.33 3.30 -3.55
CA PHE A 277 1.87 3.82 -4.83
C PHE A 277 0.54 3.19 -5.24
N SER A 278 0.41 1.86 -5.13
CA SER A 278 -0.82 1.13 -5.43
C SER A 278 -1.98 1.56 -4.54
N PHE A 279 -1.76 1.71 -3.22
CA PHE A 279 -2.77 2.18 -2.27
C PHE A 279 -3.30 3.56 -2.65
N ARG A 280 -2.43 4.48 -2.99
CA ARG A 280 -2.76 5.86 -3.35
C ARG A 280 -3.40 5.95 -4.72
N PHE A 281 -2.85 5.25 -5.72
CA PHE A 281 -3.38 5.22 -7.07
C PHE A 281 -4.80 4.66 -7.12
N ASN A 282 -5.06 3.56 -6.44
CA ASN A 282 -6.37 2.92 -6.38
C ASN A 282 -7.44 3.78 -5.68
N ARG A 283 -7.04 4.85 -4.99
CA ARG A 283 -7.92 5.80 -4.29
C ARG A 283 -7.81 7.23 -4.84
N ARG A 284 -7.17 7.40 -6.00
CA ARG A 284 -6.90 8.73 -6.59
C ARG A 284 -8.13 9.57 -6.91
N SER A 285 -9.25 8.91 -7.19
CA SER A 285 -10.54 9.57 -7.44
C SER A 285 -11.24 10.07 -6.18
N SER A 286 -10.80 9.65 -5.00
CA SER A 286 -11.35 10.13 -3.74
C SER A 286 -11.03 11.61 -3.54
N ARG A 287 -12.06 12.44 -3.44
CA ARG A 287 -11.93 13.86 -3.11
C ARG A 287 -11.76 14.11 -1.61
N ARG A 288 -11.94 13.09 -0.79
CA ARG A 288 -11.93 13.17 0.69
C ARG A 288 -10.64 12.58 1.24
N ARG A 289 -9.64 13.42 1.49
CA ARG A 289 -8.31 12.97 1.97
C ARG A 289 -8.37 12.33 3.36
N GLY A 290 -9.19 12.84 4.25
CA GLY A 290 -9.42 12.23 5.56
C GLY A 290 -9.93 10.79 5.49
N LEU A 291 -10.65 10.42 4.42
CA LEU A 291 -11.05 9.02 4.21
C LEU A 291 -9.84 8.10 3.97
N LEU A 292 -8.81 8.57 3.26
CA LEU A 292 -7.59 7.78 3.03
C LEU A 292 -6.84 7.56 4.34
N PHE A 293 -6.74 8.59 5.17
CA PHE A 293 -6.18 8.51 6.52
C PHE A 293 -6.95 7.50 7.38
N HIS A 294 -8.27 7.62 7.43
CA HIS A 294 -9.12 6.68 8.15
C HIS A 294 -8.89 5.23 7.70
N ARG A 295 -8.92 4.97 6.38
CA ARG A 295 -8.69 3.64 5.80
C ARG A 295 -7.29 3.10 6.09
N LEU A 296 -6.29 3.97 6.15
CA LEU A 296 -4.94 3.58 6.55
C LEU A 296 -4.91 3.14 8.02
N LEU A 297 -5.56 3.88 8.92
CA LEU A 297 -5.59 3.53 10.34
C LEU A 297 -6.42 2.27 10.62
N GLU A 298 -7.54 2.05 9.92
CA GLU A 298 -8.28 0.78 9.99
C GLU A 298 -7.38 -0.44 9.67
N GLN A 299 -6.53 -0.31 8.66
CA GLN A 299 -5.58 -1.37 8.32
C GLN A 299 -4.42 -1.43 9.31
N ALA A 300 -3.95 -0.29 9.81
CA ALA A 300 -2.86 -0.19 10.76
C ALA A 300 -3.13 -0.91 12.09
N VAL A 301 -4.36 -0.89 12.58
CA VAL A 301 -4.75 -1.60 13.83
C VAL A 301 -4.93 -3.11 13.65
N THR A 302 -5.02 -3.59 12.41
CA THR A 302 -5.14 -5.03 12.09
C THR A 302 -3.84 -5.62 11.54
N THR A 303 -2.88 -4.76 11.15
CA THR A 303 -1.56 -5.20 10.67
C THR A 303 -0.63 -5.47 11.85
N GLY A 304 0.01 -6.62 11.84
CA GLY A 304 0.92 -7.07 12.90
C GLY A 304 2.14 -6.18 13.09
N PRO A 305 2.89 -6.40 14.19
CA PRO A 305 4.11 -5.66 14.47
C PRO A 305 5.17 -5.86 13.39
N LEU A 306 5.81 -4.78 13.00
CA LEU A 306 6.95 -4.79 12.07
C LEU A 306 8.14 -4.11 12.77
N PRO A 307 9.04 -4.87 13.42
CA PRO A 307 10.22 -4.31 14.08
C PRO A 307 11.22 -3.79 13.03
N TYR A 308 12.04 -2.80 13.41
CA TYR A 308 13.05 -2.19 12.53
C TYR A 308 13.96 -3.24 11.89
N LYS A 309 14.44 -4.19 12.69
CA LYS A 309 15.29 -5.28 12.20
C LYS A 309 14.63 -6.05 11.04
N ALA A 310 13.35 -6.38 11.15
CA ALA A 310 12.64 -7.09 10.09
C ALA A 310 12.36 -6.23 8.84
N ILE A 311 12.52 -4.90 8.93
CA ILE A 311 12.46 -4.03 7.75
C ILE A 311 13.80 -4.03 7.03
N VAL A 312 14.90 -3.97 7.78
CA VAL A 312 16.28 -3.89 7.24
C VAL A 312 16.76 -5.24 6.73
N ASP A 313 16.46 -6.34 7.46
CA ASP A 313 16.90 -7.70 7.11
C ASP A 313 16.04 -8.35 5.98
N ARG A 314 15.24 -7.60 5.26
CA ARG A 314 14.51 -8.08 4.07
C ARG A 314 15.43 -8.34 2.86
N SER A 315 16.62 -8.82 3.12
CA SER A 315 17.51 -9.38 2.10
C SER A 315 17.07 -10.83 1.82
N GLU A 316 16.02 -10.97 0.95
CA GLU A 316 15.82 -12.15 0.07
C GLU A 316 14.60 -11.95 -0.84
#